data_b083f387482f702d9b9e4b058f7a4769
#
_entry.id   b083f387482f702d9b9e4b058f7a4769
#
_cell.length_a   1.000
_cell.length_b   1.000
_cell.length_c   1.000
_cell.angle_alpha   90.00
_cell.angle_beta   90.00
_cell.angle_gamma   90.00
#
_symmetry.space_group_name_H-M   'P 1'
#
loop_
_entity.id
_entity.type
_entity.pdbx_description
1 polymer ?
#
loop_
_entity_poly.entity_id
_entity_poly.type
_entity_poly.pdbx_seq_one_letter_code
_entity_poly.pdbx_strand_id
1 'polypeptide(L)'
;MNTFRTLRLIDKARINLLLDDSFFINDYSSSELVFENMFVWNFKNQIEILWINDELGVIRSLEQDSKWLFFPPICRTKEEFIEGLTYIKDNFPDALVAGLSKQMMEGTLMKDGLYLYDDYFSEYIYNPCDLAQMKGGKYSRRRNQIAQFKKKYNYSFLPYEDQHFDLVQEFLSRYEQEGGAGEDFDAILYALKSRNCINLFCDLLLVNNSIVGLSIGTISVFNHAAILFEKNDFNFAGSGALLVQLTVAAHYQECRVLTRQEDLGLPQLRKAKFALNPIKKERKYSCLFDARTIELYHLYLESFEDSRDYVDFFFLHYYRPNYTFSIERDGVVASALHIIMKKMRYNNKIIDLPFIVAASTHKNYRRQGLMREVMNKTFDSLIKEGHIVVSLYPVNPDFYFDYGFIQYVFSRNIDLYPQSFECGLEQTNDAELLANMYNKYVDNYEGYVVRDENYYVKYMNSLWQDGYVFELIKKENEIVGYAARKDGDISEILLCEEQKPVHKDLDTSETFLPHPEGDIPTNMIRILNVFELLRSISFGEEETGAIRLKIVDRFVKINNTILSLFLLKKKLDVMVCEEYDLEIAIEDLTKVLFLGRGNEQLAFLFPKKKMVCFDKF
;
A
#
# COMPACT_ATOMS: atom_id res chain seq x y z
N MET A 1 38.56 -10.84 7.20
CA MET A 1 37.17 -10.96 6.74
C MET A 1 36.79 -9.66 6.06
N ASN A 2 36.29 -9.74 4.84
CA ASN A 2 35.77 -8.56 4.18
C ASN A 2 34.50 -8.09 4.94
N THR A 3 34.39 -6.80 5.23
CA THR A 3 33.26 -6.22 5.95
C THR A 3 32.53 -5.24 5.05
N PHE A 4 31.24 -5.09 5.26
CA PHE A 4 30.47 -4.03 4.62
C PHE A 4 31.05 -2.66 4.98
N ARG A 5 31.12 -1.79 4.00
CA ARG A 5 31.54 -0.40 4.14
C ARG A 5 30.68 0.49 3.26
N THR A 6 30.57 1.74 3.61
CA THR A 6 29.86 2.75 2.81
C THR A 6 30.34 2.74 1.36
N LEU A 7 29.38 2.75 0.42
CA LEU A 7 29.60 2.91 -1.02
C LEU A 7 30.28 4.27 -1.29
N ARG A 8 31.33 4.29 -2.09
CA ARG A 8 32.13 5.49 -2.39
C ARG A 8 32.41 5.62 -3.88
N LEU A 9 32.78 6.82 -4.30
CA LEU A 9 33.10 7.13 -5.70
C LEU A 9 34.16 6.19 -6.29
N ILE A 10 35.11 5.73 -5.49
CA ILE A 10 36.18 4.78 -5.93
C ILE A 10 35.61 3.43 -6.41
N ASP A 11 34.39 3.07 -5.96
CA ASP A 11 33.72 1.82 -6.35
C ASP A 11 33.16 1.87 -7.76
N LYS A 12 32.91 3.08 -8.30
CA LYS A 12 32.27 3.30 -9.61
C LYS A 12 32.93 2.52 -10.74
N ALA A 13 34.25 2.64 -10.85
CA ALA A 13 34.98 2.02 -11.96
C ALA A 13 34.81 0.50 -11.95
N ARG A 14 34.90 -0.12 -10.78
CA ARG A 14 34.79 -1.57 -10.62
C ARG A 14 33.36 -2.06 -10.84
N ILE A 15 32.38 -1.38 -10.25
CA ILE A 15 30.95 -1.68 -10.45
C ILE A 15 30.61 -1.62 -11.93
N ASN A 16 30.97 -0.52 -12.61
CA ASN A 16 30.68 -0.34 -14.02
C ASN A 16 31.37 -1.39 -14.91
N LEU A 17 32.61 -1.76 -14.61
CA LEU A 17 33.34 -2.79 -15.34
C LEU A 17 32.66 -4.17 -15.25
N LEU A 18 32.14 -4.55 -14.08
CA LEU A 18 31.45 -5.82 -13.89
C LEU A 18 30.08 -5.82 -14.54
N LEU A 19 29.37 -4.69 -14.48
CA LEU A 19 28.05 -4.54 -15.07
C LEU A 19 28.09 -4.46 -16.59
N ASP A 20 29.13 -3.87 -17.18
CA ASP A 20 29.30 -3.77 -18.64
C ASP A 20 29.45 -5.13 -19.33
N ASP A 21 30.02 -6.12 -18.61
CA ASP A 21 30.14 -7.50 -19.04
C ASP A 21 29.09 -8.45 -18.46
N SER A 22 28.05 -7.93 -17.81
CA SER A 22 27.07 -8.77 -17.11
C SER A 22 26.18 -9.56 -18.07
N PHE A 23 25.77 -10.77 -17.67
CA PHE A 23 24.91 -11.66 -18.45
C PHE A 23 23.53 -11.06 -18.78
N PHE A 24 23.13 -9.99 -18.09
CA PHE A 24 21.84 -9.29 -18.28
C PHE A 24 21.98 -7.93 -18.99
N ILE A 25 23.17 -7.54 -19.45
CA ILE A 25 23.44 -6.19 -19.97
C ILE A 25 22.49 -5.75 -21.09
N ASN A 26 22.18 -6.64 -22.03
CA ASN A 26 21.44 -6.28 -23.24
C ASN A 26 19.96 -5.91 -23.00
N ASP A 27 19.36 -6.44 -21.95
CA ASP A 27 17.93 -6.28 -21.67
C ASP A 27 17.67 -5.45 -20.40
N TYR A 28 18.72 -5.18 -19.61
CA TYR A 28 18.56 -4.37 -18.41
C TYR A 28 18.20 -2.93 -18.77
N SER A 29 17.15 -2.41 -18.15
CA SER A 29 16.61 -1.06 -18.43
C SER A 29 16.21 -0.29 -17.16
N SER A 30 16.52 -0.85 -16.00
CA SER A 30 16.17 -0.30 -14.70
C SER A 30 17.26 0.59 -14.10
N SER A 31 16.91 1.39 -13.09
CA SER A 31 17.83 2.36 -12.47
C SER A 31 18.57 1.84 -11.24
N GLU A 32 18.18 0.68 -10.66
CA GLU A 32 18.77 0.20 -9.40
C GLU A 32 20.28 0.00 -9.47
N LEU A 33 20.77 -0.58 -10.55
CA LEU A 33 22.21 -0.85 -10.74
C LEU A 33 22.93 0.30 -11.45
N VAL A 34 22.30 1.45 -11.61
CA VAL A 34 22.98 2.67 -12.08
C VAL A 34 23.76 3.26 -10.91
N PHE A 35 25.10 3.29 -11.01
CA PHE A 35 25.95 3.77 -9.93
C PHE A 35 25.57 5.16 -9.45
N GLU A 36 25.28 6.06 -10.37
CA GLU A 36 24.87 7.43 -10.10
C GLU A 36 23.61 7.49 -9.22
N ASN A 37 22.64 6.61 -9.50
CA ASN A 37 21.43 6.50 -8.69
C ASN A 37 21.76 6.07 -7.26
N MET A 38 22.48 4.96 -7.09
CA MET A 38 22.91 4.50 -5.76
C MET A 38 23.72 5.57 -5.02
N PHE A 39 24.60 6.28 -5.71
CA PHE A 39 25.48 7.28 -5.12
C PHE A 39 24.72 8.50 -4.61
N VAL A 40 23.77 9.04 -5.36
CA VAL A 40 22.99 10.23 -4.94
C VAL A 40 22.07 9.92 -3.77
N TRP A 41 21.51 8.73 -3.70
CA TRP A 41 20.70 8.28 -2.57
C TRP A 41 21.56 7.91 -1.34
N ASN A 42 22.87 7.76 -1.49
CA ASN A 42 23.78 7.49 -0.37
C ASN A 42 24.24 8.75 0.40
N PHE A 43 23.54 9.86 0.28
CA PHE A 43 23.90 11.13 0.95
C PHE A 43 23.93 11.02 2.49
N LYS A 44 23.23 10.05 3.09
CA LYS A 44 23.28 9.71 4.53
C LYS A 44 24.24 8.56 4.86
N ASN A 45 25.04 8.09 3.91
CA ASN A 45 25.94 6.93 4.05
C ASN A 45 25.22 5.63 4.50
N GLN A 46 24.01 5.41 4.02
CA GLN A 46 23.18 4.25 4.36
C GLN A 46 23.33 3.10 3.38
N ILE A 47 23.95 3.33 2.21
CA ILE A 47 24.23 2.29 1.21
C ILE A 47 25.65 1.77 1.44
N GLU A 48 25.76 0.47 1.63
CA GLU A 48 27.00 -0.22 1.90
C GLU A 48 27.30 -1.26 0.83
N ILE A 49 28.60 -1.49 0.57
CA ILE A 49 29.08 -2.49 -0.35
C ILE A 49 30.05 -3.44 0.35
N LEU A 50 29.95 -4.71 0.02
CA LEU A 50 30.91 -5.75 0.35
C LEU A 50 31.40 -6.40 -0.95
N TRP A 51 32.69 -6.46 -1.15
CA TRP A 51 33.32 -7.27 -2.18
C TRP A 51 33.65 -8.67 -1.62
N ILE A 52 32.93 -9.69 -2.10
CA ILE A 52 33.16 -11.09 -1.70
C ILE A 52 34.49 -11.54 -2.26
N ASN A 53 34.73 -11.27 -3.56
CA ASN A 53 35.99 -11.49 -4.27
C ASN A 53 36.16 -10.40 -5.34
N ASP A 54 37.08 -10.55 -6.28
CA ASP A 54 37.35 -9.54 -7.31
C ASP A 54 36.24 -9.42 -8.37
N GLU A 55 35.41 -10.43 -8.51
CA GLU A 55 34.35 -10.52 -9.54
C GLU A 55 32.92 -10.39 -8.99
N LEU A 56 32.76 -10.33 -7.66
CA LEU A 56 31.43 -10.34 -7.02
C LEU A 56 31.34 -9.31 -5.89
N GLY A 57 30.38 -8.42 -6.03
CA GLY A 57 29.97 -7.45 -5.00
C GLY A 57 28.52 -7.61 -4.58
N VAL A 58 28.23 -7.36 -3.31
CA VAL A 58 26.87 -7.26 -2.78
C VAL A 58 26.66 -5.89 -2.14
N ILE A 59 25.54 -5.25 -2.47
CA ILE A 59 25.18 -3.90 -2.01
C ILE A 59 23.91 -4.02 -1.18
N ARG A 60 23.87 -3.28 -0.07
CA ARG A 60 22.70 -3.24 0.82
C ARG A 60 22.38 -1.84 1.31
N SER A 61 21.14 -1.63 1.69
CA SER A 61 20.65 -0.44 2.37
C SER A 61 19.86 -0.85 3.61
N LEU A 62 19.89 -0.04 4.67
CA LEU A 62 19.06 -0.25 5.86
C LEU A 62 17.73 0.48 5.68
N GLU A 63 16.63 -0.27 5.76
CA GLU A 63 15.29 0.31 5.72
C GLU A 63 14.81 0.83 7.09
N GLN A 64 13.70 1.59 7.08
CA GLN A 64 13.13 2.20 8.30
C GLN A 64 12.79 1.18 9.39
N ASP A 65 12.40 -0.06 9.00
CA ASP A 65 12.05 -1.15 9.93
C ASP A 65 13.27 -1.95 10.42
N SER A 66 14.48 -1.41 10.25
CA SER A 66 15.77 -2.05 10.60
C SER A 66 16.03 -3.36 9.84
N LYS A 67 15.38 -3.58 8.71
CA LYS A 67 15.64 -4.70 7.80
C LYS A 67 16.66 -4.31 6.73
N TRP A 68 17.46 -5.28 6.30
CA TRP A 68 18.37 -5.09 5.20
C TRP A 68 17.66 -5.30 3.86
N LEU A 69 17.72 -4.28 3.00
CA LEU A 69 17.37 -4.37 1.59
C LEU A 69 18.66 -4.56 0.80
N PHE A 70 18.74 -5.63 0.03
CA PHE A 70 19.84 -5.87 -0.89
C PHE A 70 19.46 -5.51 -2.31
N PHE A 71 20.41 -4.94 -3.04
CA PHE A 71 20.34 -4.79 -4.48
C PHE A 71 20.72 -6.12 -5.16
N PRO A 72 20.40 -6.31 -6.46
CA PRO A 72 20.91 -7.46 -7.20
C PRO A 72 22.45 -7.54 -7.12
N PRO A 73 23.04 -8.73 -6.98
CA PRO A 73 24.51 -8.88 -6.95
C PRO A 73 25.19 -8.24 -8.16
N ILE A 74 26.33 -7.58 -7.93
CA ILE A 74 27.18 -6.98 -8.95
C ILE A 74 28.18 -8.05 -9.43
N CYS A 75 27.99 -8.56 -10.64
CA CYS A 75 28.79 -9.66 -11.19
C CYS A 75 28.65 -9.74 -12.72
N ARG A 76 29.44 -10.64 -13.36
CA ARG A 76 29.38 -10.90 -14.81
C ARG A 76 28.51 -12.10 -15.15
N THR A 77 28.64 -13.18 -14.40
CA THR A 77 28.09 -14.51 -14.73
C THR A 77 26.89 -14.88 -13.88
N LYS A 78 26.09 -15.85 -14.36
CA LYS A 78 24.97 -16.42 -13.61
C LYS A 78 25.43 -17.16 -12.35
N GLU A 79 26.55 -17.82 -12.43
CA GLU A 79 27.16 -18.57 -11.33
C GLU A 79 27.54 -17.63 -10.18
N GLU A 80 28.22 -16.51 -10.48
CA GLU A 80 28.52 -15.46 -9.49
C GLU A 80 27.26 -14.83 -8.91
N PHE A 81 26.24 -14.64 -9.73
CA PHE A 81 24.95 -14.10 -9.28
C PHE A 81 24.29 -15.03 -8.24
N ILE A 82 24.27 -16.35 -8.51
CA ILE A 82 23.78 -17.36 -7.56
C ILE A 82 24.64 -17.40 -6.29
N GLU A 83 25.99 -17.28 -6.42
CA GLU A 83 26.90 -17.18 -5.27
C GLU A 83 26.54 -15.96 -4.39
N GLY A 84 26.29 -14.80 -5.01
CA GLY A 84 25.87 -13.57 -4.31
C GLY A 84 24.53 -13.73 -3.59
N LEU A 85 23.53 -14.31 -4.23
CA LEU A 85 22.24 -14.61 -3.59
C LEU A 85 22.38 -15.63 -2.45
N THR A 86 23.25 -16.64 -2.62
CA THR A 86 23.55 -17.65 -1.59
C THR A 86 24.21 -17.00 -0.38
N TYR A 87 25.19 -16.12 -0.62
CA TYR A 87 25.82 -15.35 0.45
C TYR A 87 24.80 -14.52 1.25
N ILE A 88 23.88 -13.83 0.55
CA ILE A 88 22.84 -13.04 1.21
C ILE A 88 21.94 -13.95 2.05
N LYS A 89 21.44 -15.03 1.49
CA LYS A 89 20.59 -16.01 2.19
C LYS A 89 21.25 -16.55 3.46
N ASP A 90 22.51 -16.99 3.35
CA ASP A 90 23.21 -17.69 4.44
C ASP A 90 23.60 -16.74 5.59
N ASN A 91 23.81 -15.45 5.31
CA ASN A 91 24.20 -14.46 6.30
C ASN A 91 23.06 -13.53 6.75
N PHE A 92 22.01 -13.38 5.94
CA PHE A 92 20.87 -12.46 6.15
C PHE A 92 19.56 -13.11 5.71
N PRO A 93 19.10 -14.20 6.38
CA PRO A 93 17.93 -14.97 5.94
C PRO A 93 16.63 -14.16 5.90
N ASP A 94 16.51 -13.12 6.72
CA ASP A 94 15.34 -12.23 6.77
C ASP A 94 15.43 -11.03 5.79
N ALA A 95 16.51 -10.98 4.98
CA ALA A 95 16.69 -9.88 4.04
C ALA A 95 15.80 -10.01 2.81
N LEU A 96 15.47 -8.84 2.23
CA LEU A 96 14.83 -8.72 0.94
C LEU A 96 15.88 -8.37 -0.12
N VAL A 97 15.93 -9.12 -1.22
CA VAL A 97 16.70 -8.72 -2.42
C VAL A 97 15.70 -8.13 -3.41
N ALA A 98 15.73 -6.81 -3.65
CA ALA A 98 14.80 -6.11 -4.51
C ALA A 98 15.43 -5.70 -5.86
N GLY A 99 14.58 -5.33 -6.82
CA GLY A 99 15.03 -4.81 -8.11
C GLY A 99 15.49 -5.88 -9.11
N LEU A 100 15.14 -7.15 -8.89
CA LEU A 100 15.47 -8.24 -9.80
C LEU A 100 14.67 -8.11 -11.11
N SER A 101 15.33 -8.09 -12.26
CA SER A 101 14.68 -8.18 -13.55
C SER A 101 14.32 -9.63 -13.89
N LYS A 102 13.35 -9.81 -14.81
CA LYS A 102 13.01 -11.15 -15.33
C LYS A 102 14.24 -11.91 -15.80
N GLN A 103 15.16 -11.24 -16.45
CA GLN A 103 16.36 -11.83 -17.04
C GLN A 103 17.38 -12.28 -15.98
N MET A 104 17.53 -11.51 -14.90
CA MET A 104 18.33 -11.94 -13.75
C MET A 104 17.79 -13.21 -13.12
N MET A 105 16.47 -13.43 -13.17
CA MET A 105 15.83 -14.64 -12.65
C MET A 105 15.96 -15.84 -13.60
N GLU A 106 16.06 -15.62 -14.92
CA GLU A 106 16.11 -16.70 -15.90
C GLU A 106 17.39 -17.55 -15.76
N GLY A 107 17.24 -18.77 -15.24
CA GLY A 107 18.33 -19.71 -14.98
C GLY A 107 19.13 -19.44 -13.69
N THR A 108 18.66 -18.52 -12.83
CA THR A 108 19.27 -18.22 -11.53
C THR A 108 18.31 -18.41 -10.36
N LEU A 109 17.09 -18.88 -10.62
CA LEU A 109 16.09 -19.15 -9.58
C LEU A 109 16.62 -20.16 -8.56
N MET A 110 16.73 -19.74 -7.32
CA MET A 110 17.04 -20.63 -6.20
C MET A 110 15.78 -21.41 -5.80
N LYS A 111 15.93 -22.71 -5.53
CA LYS A 111 14.81 -23.60 -5.17
C LYS A 111 14.15 -23.20 -3.86
N ASP A 112 14.91 -22.60 -2.97
CA ASP A 112 14.53 -22.15 -1.64
C ASP A 112 14.42 -20.62 -1.54
N GLY A 113 14.19 -19.94 -2.67
CA GLY A 113 13.87 -18.53 -2.77
C GLY A 113 12.43 -18.30 -3.22
N LEU A 114 11.74 -17.37 -2.59
CA LEU A 114 10.42 -16.88 -3.01
C LEU A 114 10.59 -15.58 -3.79
N TYR A 115 10.17 -15.60 -5.06
CA TYR A 115 10.25 -14.44 -5.95
C TYR A 115 8.85 -13.84 -6.13
N LEU A 116 8.68 -12.61 -5.65
CA LEU A 116 7.44 -11.87 -5.65
C LEU A 116 7.49 -10.72 -6.65
N TYR A 117 6.45 -10.54 -7.45
CA TYR A 117 6.31 -9.38 -8.31
C TYR A 117 6.09 -8.11 -7.50
N ASP A 118 6.91 -7.09 -7.74
CA ASP A 118 6.82 -5.81 -7.04
C ASP A 118 6.43 -4.69 -8.00
N ASP A 119 5.13 -4.36 -7.98
CA ASP A 119 4.60 -3.31 -8.84
C ASP A 119 5.12 -1.91 -8.45
N TYR A 120 5.39 -1.66 -7.16
CA TYR A 120 5.87 -0.36 -6.66
C TYR A 120 7.24 0.00 -7.23
N PHE A 121 8.13 -0.98 -7.32
CA PHE A 121 9.47 -0.81 -7.88
C PHE A 121 9.55 -1.02 -9.40
N SER A 122 8.44 -1.39 -10.05
CA SER A 122 8.42 -1.56 -11.51
C SER A 122 8.53 -0.22 -12.24
N GLU A 123 9.48 -0.11 -13.17
CA GLU A 123 9.83 1.15 -13.82
C GLU A 123 9.16 1.38 -15.17
N TYR A 124 8.99 2.65 -15.49
CA TYR A 124 8.43 3.09 -16.77
C TYR A 124 9.52 3.36 -17.77
N ILE A 125 9.52 2.61 -18.87
CA ILE A 125 10.52 2.66 -19.93
C ILE A 125 9.95 3.36 -21.16
N TYR A 126 10.71 4.32 -21.69
CA TYR A 126 10.31 5.15 -22.82
C TYR A 126 11.29 5.03 -23.98
N ASN A 127 10.80 5.34 -25.19
CA ASN A 127 11.65 5.58 -26.33
C ASN A 127 12.16 7.05 -26.29
N PRO A 128 13.49 7.29 -26.18
CA PRO A 128 14.02 8.66 -26.10
C PRO A 128 13.67 9.52 -27.32
N CYS A 129 13.74 8.97 -28.53
CA CYS A 129 13.38 9.72 -29.74
C CYS A 129 11.92 10.17 -29.74
N ASP A 130 11.01 9.33 -29.24
CA ASP A 130 9.59 9.68 -29.11
C ASP A 130 9.38 10.86 -28.15
N LEU A 131 10.07 10.86 -27.01
CA LEU A 131 9.97 11.94 -26.00
C LEU A 131 10.62 13.24 -26.50
N ALA A 132 11.77 13.17 -27.17
CA ALA A 132 12.43 14.34 -27.74
C ALA A 132 11.57 15.01 -28.80
N GLN A 133 10.91 14.24 -29.64
CA GLN A 133 10.13 14.76 -30.80
C GLN A 133 8.65 14.94 -30.47
N MET A 134 8.08 14.12 -29.59
CA MET A 134 6.65 14.06 -29.23
C MET A 134 5.73 14.03 -30.45
N LYS A 135 6.09 13.29 -31.52
CA LYS A 135 5.32 13.18 -32.77
C LYS A 135 4.14 12.20 -32.64
N GLY A 136 3.16 12.37 -33.54
CA GLY A 136 2.00 11.47 -33.63
C GLY A 136 0.82 11.83 -32.75
N GLY A 137 -0.29 11.12 -32.92
CA GLY A 137 -1.56 11.37 -32.23
C GLY A 137 -1.47 11.18 -30.69
N LYS A 138 -0.72 10.17 -30.24
CA LYS A 138 -0.53 9.85 -28.80
C LYS A 138 0.05 11.01 -27.98
N TYR A 139 0.79 11.92 -28.62
CA TYR A 139 1.39 13.10 -27.96
C TYR A 139 0.63 14.41 -28.25
N SER A 140 -0.52 14.40 -28.92
CA SER A 140 -1.25 15.63 -29.30
C SER A 140 -1.54 16.53 -28.11
N ARG A 141 -2.02 15.96 -26.99
CA ARG A 141 -2.28 16.70 -25.75
C ARG A 141 -1.01 17.37 -25.21
N ARG A 142 0.12 16.65 -25.21
CA ARG A 142 1.40 17.17 -24.69
C ARG A 142 1.94 18.29 -25.57
N ARG A 143 1.90 18.13 -26.90
CA ARG A 143 2.27 19.21 -27.81
C ARG A 143 1.42 20.46 -27.63
N ASN A 144 0.11 20.30 -27.43
CA ASN A 144 -0.76 21.45 -27.15
C ASN A 144 -0.39 22.16 -25.84
N GLN A 145 -0.10 21.42 -24.78
CA GLN A 145 0.37 21.99 -23.51
C GLN A 145 1.68 22.76 -23.70
N ILE A 146 2.66 22.17 -24.38
CA ILE A 146 3.94 22.80 -24.71
C ILE A 146 3.75 24.07 -25.54
N ALA A 147 2.89 24.01 -26.58
CA ALA A 147 2.61 25.17 -27.43
C ALA A 147 1.95 26.31 -26.66
N GLN A 148 1.01 25.99 -25.75
CA GLN A 148 0.39 26.99 -24.86
C GLN A 148 1.41 27.60 -23.90
N PHE A 149 2.28 26.79 -23.29
CA PHE A 149 3.35 27.26 -22.42
C PHE A 149 4.28 28.23 -23.16
N LYS A 150 4.80 27.83 -24.33
CA LYS A 150 5.69 28.64 -25.18
C LYS A 150 5.05 29.96 -25.66
N LYS A 151 3.73 29.97 -25.81
CA LYS A 151 2.97 31.19 -26.19
C LYS A 151 2.79 32.12 -25.00
N LYS A 152 2.61 31.57 -23.80
CA LYS A 152 2.26 32.34 -22.59
C LYS A 152 3.47 32.88 -21.85
N TYR A 153 4.60 32.18 -21.89
CA TYR A 153 5.76 32.48 -21.06
C TYR A 153 7.03 32.71 -21.89
N ASN A 154 7.81 33.72 -21.48
CA ASN A 154 9.19 33.87 -21.94
C ASN A 154 10.05 32.95 -21.06
N TYR A 155 10.60 31.91 -21.65
CA TYR A 155 11.34 30.87 -20.93
C TYR A 155 12.76 30.71 -21.45
N SER A 156 13.64 30.20 -20.61
CA SER A 156 14.98 29.72 -20.98
C SER A 156 15.18 28.29 -20.45
N PHE A 157 15.93 27.51 -21.21
CA PHE A 157 16.39 26.17 -20.81
C PHE A 157 17.91 26.19 -20.83
N LEU A 158 18.54 25.87 -19.71
CA LEU A 158 19.99 25.97 -19.55
C LEU A 158 20.51 24.91 -18.57
N PRO A 159 21.79 24.54 -18.71
CA PRO A 159 22.43 23.65 -17.74
C PRO A 159 22.55 24.33 -16.37
N TYR A 160 22.47 23.52 -15.32
CA TYR A 160 22.74 23.99 -13.98
C TYR A 160 24.23 24.34 -13.80
N GLU A 161 24.50 25.49 -13.19
CA GLU A 161 25.81 25.95 -12.72
C GLU A 161 25.74 26.30 -11.24
N ASP A 162 26.88 26.37 -10.54
CA ASP A 162 26.93 26.60 -9.10
C ASP A 162 26.26 27.92 -8.67
N GLN A 163 26.29 28.92 -9.55
CA GLN A 163 25.57 30.21 -9.32
C GLN A 163 24.04 30.04 -9.20
N HIS A 164 23.47 28.94 -9.65
CA HIS A 164 22.04 28.67 -9.56
C HIS A 164 21.63 27.97 -8.25
N PHE A 165 22.59 27.65 -7.37
CA PHE A 165 22.32 26.83 -6.17
C PHE A 165 21.23 27.41 -5.28
N ASP A 166 21.33 28.69 -4.95
CA ASP A 166 20.35 29.38 -4.10
C ASP A 166 18.96 29.44 -4.74
N LEU A 167 18.90 29.65 -6.06
CA LEU A 167 17.63 29.61 -6.81
C LEU A 167 16.98 28.22 -6.81
N VAL A 168 17.81 27.16 -6.86
CA VAL A 168 17.29 25.77 -6.75
C VAL A 168 16.73 25.52 -5.34
N GLN A 169 17.43 25.96 -4.29
CA GLN A 169 16.90 25.81 -2.91
C GLN A 169 15.58 26.57 -2.73
N GLU A 170 15.48 27.79 -3.26
CA GLU A 170 14.23 28.54 -3.23
C GLU A 170 13.11 27.83 -4.00
N PHE A 171 13.41 27.30 -5.17
CA PHE A 171 12.46 26.51 -5.98
C PHE A 171 11.96 25.28 -5.23
N LEU A 172 12.85 24.48 -4.64
CA LEU A 172 12.50 23.29 -3.89
C LEU A 172 11.65 23.61 -2.66
N SER A 173 11.99 24.66 -1.92
CA SER A 173 11.20 25.11 -0.75
C SER A 173 9.78 25.56 -1.16
N ARG A 174 9.64 26.27 -2.27
CA ARG A 174 8.33 26.65 -2.82
C ARG A 174 7.54 25.44 -3.29
N TYR A 175 8.19 24.50 -3.97
CA TYR A 175 7.58 23.26 -4.43
C TYR A 175 6.96 22.44 -3.27
N GLU A 176 7.65 22.36 -2.13
CA GLU A 176 7.14 21.69 -0.92
C GLU A 176 5.96 22.44 -0.31
N GLN A 177 6.03 23.77 -0.20
CA GLN A 177 4.93 24.61 0.33
C GLN A 177 3.65 24.51 -0.51
N GLU A 178 3.78 24.22 -1.80
CA GLU A 178 2.67 24.02 -2.75
C GLU A 178 2.17 22.57 -2.80
N GLY A 179 2.59 21.70 -1.87
CA GLY A 179 2.14 20.32 -1.73
C GLY A 179 2.96 19.31 -2.54
N GLY A 180 4.12 19.68 -3.06
CA GLY A 180 5.07 18.76 -3.65
C GLY A 180 5.81 17.93 -2.60
N ALA A 181 6.12 16.66 -2.89
CA ALA A 181 6.92 15.81 -2.00
C ALA A 181 8.36 16.32 -1.89
N GLY A 182 8.86 16.51 -0.67
CA GLY A 182 10.20 17.03 -0.36
C GLY A 182 11.20 15.98 0.14
N GLU A 183 10.82 14.72 0.21
CA GLU A 183 11.64 13.63 0.78
C GLU A 183 12.98 13.42 0.06
N ASP A 184 13.07 13.81 -1.21
CA ASP A 184 14.26 13.69 -2.06
C ASP A 184 15.11 14.97 -2.17
N PHE A 185 14.77 16.06 -1.47
CA PHE A 185 15.48 17.35 -1.60
C PHE A 185 16.95 17.26 -1.22
N ASP A 186 17.28 16.60 -0.12
CA ASP A 186 18.66 16.40 0.29
C ASP A 186 19.47 15.61 -0.75
N ALA A 187 18.85 14.59 -1.36
CA ALA A 187 19.47 13.81 -2.44
C ALA A 187 19.68 14.66 -3.71
N ILE A 188 18.70 15.52 -4.07
CA ILE A 188 18.83 16.49 -5.18
C ILE A 188 20.00 17.45 -4.93
N LEU A 189 20.08 18.06 -3.75
CA LEU A 189 21.18 18.99 -3.41
C LEU A 189 22.54 18.27 -3.39
N TYR A 190 22.57 17.03 -2.93
CA TYR A 190 23.79 16.20 -2.97
C TYR A 190 24.18 15.85 -4.41
N ALA A 191 23.21 15.50 -5.26
CA ALA A 191 23.44 15.24 -6.69
C ALA A 191 24.04 16.46 -7.40
N LEU A 192 23.49 17.67 -7.17
CA LEU A 192 24.00 18.90 -7.77
C LEU A 192 25.45 19.19 -7.37
N LYS A 193 25.81 18.99 -6.10
CA LYS A 193 27.19 19.15 -5.59
C LYS A 193 28.15 18.13 -6.18
N SER A 194 27.67 16.91 -6.44
CA SER A 194 28.48 15.78 -6.90
C SER A 194 28.50 15.61 -8.42
N ARG A 195 27.72 16.39 -9.18
CA ARG A 195 27.43 16.20 -10.61
C ARG A 195 28.66 15.97 -11.50
N ASN A 196 29.72 16.74 -11.28
CA ASN A 196 30.94 16.65 -12.07
C ASN A 196 31.75 15.39 -11.76
N CYS A 197 31.61 14.81 -10.55
CA CYS A 197 32.33 13.61 -10.14
C CYS A 197 31.68 12.33 -10.66
N ILE A 198 30.36 12.35 -10.90
CA ILE A 198 29.55 11.18 -11.27
C ILE A 198 28.85 11.31 -12.61
N ASN A 199 29.19 12.35 -13.41
CA ASN A 199 28.66 12.58 -14.76
C ASN A 199 27.12 12.71 -14.83
N LEU A 200 26.56 13.61 -14.01
CA LEU A 200 25.14 13.95 -14.10
C LEU A 200 24.91 15.10 -15.08
N PHE A 201 23.85 14.99 -15.87
CA PHE A 201 23.25 16.09 -16.60
C PHE A 201 22.20 16.75 -15.70
N CYS A 202 22.34 18.05 -15.49
CA CYS A 202 21.45 18.83 -14.62
C CYS A 202 20.93 20.02 -15.40
N ASP A 203 19.63 20.09 -15.65
CA ASP A 203 19.00 21.12 -16.47
C ASP A 203 17.95 21.90 -15.70
N LEU A 204 17.85 23.19 -16.01
CA LEU A 204 16.89 24.12 -15.45
C LEU A 204 15.98 24.68 -16.54
N LEU A 205 14.68 24.73 -16.25
CA LEU A 205 13.69 25.49 -17.01
C LEU A 205 13.31 26.72 -16.20
N LEU A 206 13.51 27.91 -16.76
CA LEU A 206 13.20 29.19 -16.11
C LEU A 206 12.10 29.92 -16.83
N VAL A 207 11.31 30.68 -16.07
CA VAL A 207 10.37 31.69 -16.58
C VAL A 207 10.63 32.98 -15.81
N ASN A 208 10.92 34.09 -16.53
CA ASN A 208 11.25 35.37 -15.94
C ASN A 208 12.35 35.28 -14.85
N ASN A 209 13.40 34.51 -15.10
CA ASN A 209 14.53 34.23 -14.20
C ASN A 209 14.19 33.41 -12.94
N SER A 210 12.96 32.93 -12.78
CA SER A 210 12.61 32.00 -11.69
C SER A 210 12.60 30.57 -12.22
N ILE A 211 13.14 29.61 -11.45
CA ILE A 211 13.12 28.20 -11.82
C ILE A 211 11.67 27.68 -11.71
N VAL A 212 11.21 27.04 -12.78
CA VAL A 212 9.90 26.38 -12.89
C VAL A 212 10.03 24.89 -13.22
N GLY A 213 11.27 24.42 -13.43
CA GLY A 213 11.56 23.02 -13.65
C GLY A 213 13.02 22.68 -13.45
N LEU A 214 13.29 21.50 -12.90
CA LEU A 214 14.61 20.92 -12.67
C LEU A 214 14.59 19.46 -13.13
N SER A 215 15.60 19.05 -13.91
CA SER A 215 15.82 17.67 -14.29
C SER A 215 17.26 17.27 -14.01
N ILE A 216 17.46 16.10 -13.37
CA ILE A 216 18.77 15.52 -13.11
C ILE A 216 18.75 14.08 -13.61
N GLY A 217 19.73 13.69 -14.40
CA GLY A 217 19.84 12.33 -14.90
C GLY A 217 21.25 11.99 -15.41
N THR A 218 21.41 10.76 -15.90
CA THR A 218 22.67 10.21 -16.35
C THR A 218 22.48 9.25 -17.53
N ILE A 219 23.59 8.85 -18.16
CA ILE A 219 23.63 7.71 -19.09
C ILE A 219 24.44 6.60 -18.43
N SER A 220 23.81 5.45 -18.26
CA SER A 220 24.42 4.28 -17.62
C SER A 220 25.34 3.49 -18.57
N VAL A 221 26.11 2.56 -18.01
CA VAL A 221 26.90 1.57 -18.78
C VAL A 221 26.04 0.70 -19.70
N PHE A 222 24.76 0.52 -19.40
CA PHE A 222 23.80 -0.21 -20.22
C PHE A 222 23.32 0.56 -21.46
N ASN A 223 23.90 1.72 -21.76
CA ASN A 223 23.45 2.65 -22.82
C ASN A 223 21.94 2.97 -22.69
N HIS A 224 21.45 3.13 -21.46
CA HIS A 224 20.14 3.69 -21.21
C HIS A 224 20.24 4.99 -20.40
N ALA A 225 19.34 5.93 -20.69
CA ALA A 225 19.20 7.15 -19.91
C ALA A 225 18.38 6.87 -18.65
N ALA A 226 18.80 7.43 -17.51
CA ALA A 226 18.03 7.41 -16.27
C ALA A 226 17.82 8.86 -15.80
N ILE A 227 16.55 9.30 -15.79
CA ILE A 227 16.17 10.55 -15.12
C ILE A 227 15.93 10.22 -13.65
N LEU A 228 16.82 10.70 -12.79
CA LEU A 228 16.84 10.40 -11.35
C LEU A 228 15.91 11.33 -10.58
N PHE A 229 15.90 12.61 -10.94
CA PHE A 229 15.02 13.61 -10.32
C PHE A 229 14.40 14.49 -11.38
N GLU A 230 13.10 14.75 -11.24
CA GLU A 230 12.37 15.70 -12.07
C GLU A 230 11.34 16.42 -11.20
N LYS A 231 11.47 17.73 -11.12
CA LYS A 231 10.55 18.62 -10.40
C LYS A 231 10.06 19.71 -11.34
N ASN A 232 8.79 20.03 -11.27
CA ASN A 232 8.21 21.14 -12.02
C ASN A 232 7.13 21.85 -11.21
N ASP A 233 7.07 23.16 -11.35
CA ASP A 233 6.08 24.02 -10.71
C ASP A 233 4.69 23.79 -11.33
N PHE A 234 3.72 23.40 -10.50
CA PHE A 234 2.36 23.07 -10.92
C PHE A 234 1.57 24.27 -11.46
N ASN A 235 1.97 25.50 -11.06
CA ASN A 235 1.34 26.73 -11.54
C ASN A 235 1.66 27.04 -13.00
N PHE A 236 2.66 26.38 -13.57
CA PHE A 236 3.10 26.56 -14.95
C PHE A 236 2.69 25.37 -15.82
N ALA A 237 1.41 25.28 -16.17
CA ALA A 237 0.87 24.19 -16.96
C ALA A 237 1.65 23.98 -18.26
N GLY A 238 2.18 22.76 -18.47
CA GLY A 238 3.00 22.39 -19.62
C GLY A 238 4.51 22.44 -19.39
N SER A 239 4.99 23.01 -18.26
CA SER A 239 6.41 23.08 -17.92
C SER A 239 7.06 21.67 -17.86
N GLY A 240 6.43 20.69 -17.17
CA GLY A 240 6.97 19.34 -17.08
C GLY A 240 7.09 18.64 -18.44
N ALA A 241 6.09 18.75 -19.31
CA ALA A 241 6.18 18.17 -20.64
C ALA A 241 7.28 18.82 -21.50
N LEU A 242 7.45 20.14 -21.38
CA LEU A 242 8.51 20.87 -22.06
C LEU A 242 9.89 20.52 -21.51
N LEU A 243 10.03 20.41 -20.19
CA LEU A 243 11.28 20.03 -19.52
C LEU A 243 11.74 18.66 -20.01
N VAL A 244 10.87 17.65 -19.97
CA VAL A 244 11.18 16.30 -20.48
C VAL A 244 11.61 16.34 -21.94
N GLN A 245 10.87 17.07 -22.80
CA GLN A 245 11.20 17.18 -24.23
C GLN A 245 12.61 17.76 -24.44
N LEU A 246 12.92 18.86 -23.76
CA LEU A 246 14.20 19.57 -23.93
C LEU A 246 15.37 18.79 -23.36
N THR A 247 15.23 18.24 -22.15
CA THR A 247 16.29 17.42 -21.51
C THR A 247 16.60 16.18 -22.33
N VAL A 248 15.56 15.47 -22.82
CA VAL A 248 15.78 14.26 -23.63
C VAL A 248 16.41 14.60 -24.98
N ALA A 249 15.99 15.69 -25.61
CA ALA A 249 16.58 16.14 -26.88
C ALA A 249 18.04 16.61 -26.72
N ALA A 250 18.40 17.18 -25.58
CA ALA A 250 19.76 17.66 -25.29
C ALA A 250 20.75 16.53 -25.00
N HIS A 251 20.34 15.49 -24.27
CA HIS A 251 21.29 14.54 -23.68
C HIS A 251 21.04 13.07 -24.02
N TYR A 252 19.78 12.65 -24.28
CA TYR A 252 19.43 11.23 -24.24
C TYR A 252 18.88 10.64 -25.53
N GLN A 253 18.74 11.44 -26.58
CA GLN A 253 18.08 11.02 -27.82
C GLN A 253 18.70 9.78 -28.46
N GLU A 254 20.02 9.60 -28.30
CA GLU A 254 20.78 8.48 -28.86
C GLU A 254 20.85 7.24 -27.95
N CYS A 255 20.28 7.32 -26.74
CA CYS A 255 20.23 6.18 -25.84
C CYS A 255 19.25 5.12 -26.35
N ARG A 256 19.53 3.85 -26.01
CA ARG A 256 18.67 2.71 -26.36
C ARG A 256 17.24 2.86 -25.82
N VAL A 257 17.14 3.20 -24.54
CA VAL A 257 15.87 3.47 -23.82
C VAL A 257 16.09 4.53 -22.76
N LEU A 258 15.00 5.02 -22.19
CA LEU A 258 15.02 5.95 -21.08
C LEU A 258 14.10 5.46 -19.98
N THR A 259 14.61 5.41 -18.74
CA THR A 259 13.78 5.24 -17.54
C THR A 259 13.54 6.56 -16.83
N ARG A 260 12.35 6.69 -16.25
CA ARG A 260 11.99 7.77 -15.31
C ARG A 260 11.60 7.19 -13.96
N GLN A 261 12.19 6.06 -13.62
CA GLN A 261 11.98 5.31 -12.38
C GLN A 261 10.54 4.82 -12.17
N GLU A 262 10.25 4.32 -10.98
CA GLU A 262 8.97 3.78 -10.52
C GLU A 262 7.96 4.86 -10.15
N ASP A 263 6.72 4.45 -9.84
CA ASP A 263 5.66 5.34 -9.34
C ASP A 263 5.42 5.22 -7.82
N LEU A 264 6.14 4.32 -7.13
CA LEU A 264 6.02 4.04 -5.70
C LEU A 264 4.57 3.73 -5.26
N GLY A 265 3.74 3.27 -6.19
CA GLY A 265 2.31 3.06 -5.95
C GLY A 265 1.49 4.35 -5.81
N LEU A 266 2.08 5.53 -6.07
CA LEU A 266 1.39 6.81 -5.97
C LEU A 266 0.55 7.08 -7.23
N PRO A 267 -0.79 7.20 -7.12
CA PRO A 267 -1.68 7.32 -8.27
C PRO A 267 -1.35 8.51 -9.17
N GLN A 268 -0.95 9.63 -8.59
CA GLN A 268 -0.61 10.86 -9.31
C GLN A 268 0.67 10.68 -10.13
N LEU A 269 1.70 10.02 -9.56
CA LEU A 269 2.93 9.70 -10.28
C LEU A 269 2.65 8.69 -11.40
N ARG A 270 1.85 7.66 -11.13
CA ARG A 270 1.40 6.68 -12.14
C ARG A 270 0.74 7.37 -13.33
N LYS A 271 -0.22 8.26 -13.08
CA LYS A 271 -0.89 9.06 -14.12
C LYS A 271 0.11 9.93 -14.93
N ALA A 272 1.04 10.58 -14.24
CA ALA A 272 2.05 11.42 -14.88
C ALA A 272 2.98 10.60 -15.80
N LYS A 273 3.38 9.40 -15.36
CA LYS A 273 4.25 8.49 -16.12
C LYS A 273 3.54 7.91 -17.33
N PHE A 274 2.32 7.38 -17.19
CA PHE A 274 1.53 6.89 -18.34
C PHE A 274 1.21 7.97 -19.36
N ALA A 275 1.05 9.21 -18.92
CA ALA A 275 0.73 10.33 -19.80
C ALA A 275 1.84 10.68 -20.82
N LEU A 276 3.04 10.12 -20.68
CA LEU A 276 4.15 10.22 -21.62
C LEU A 276 4.31 8.97 -22.51
N ASN A 277 3.33 8.07 -22.50
CA ASN A 277 3.24 6.88 -23.33
C ASN A 277 4.49 5.98 -23.23
N PRO A 278 4.75 5.35 -22.09
CA PRO A 278 5.85 4.40 -21.96
C PRO A 278 5.70 3.25 -22.97
N ILE A 279 6.82 2.73 -23.46
CA ILE A 279 6.81 1.55 -24.35
C ILE A 279 6.56 0.25 -23.61
N LYS A 280 6.94 0.21 -22.29
CA LYS A 280 6.64 -0.87 -21.36
C LYS A 280 6.73 -0.38 -19.92
N LYS A 281 6.11 -1.12 -18.99
CA LYS A 281 6.46 -1.11 -17.58
C LYS A 281 7.38 -2.32 -17.34
N GLU A 282 8.62 -2.07 -16.92
CA GLU A 282 9.60 -3.14 -16.63
C GLU A 282 9.22 -3.80 -15.31
N ARG A 283 8.78 -5.06 -15.36
CA ARG A 283 8.43 -5.82 -14.15
C ARG A 283 9.69 -6.13 -13.34
N LYS A 284 9.63 -5.82 -12.06
CA LYS A 284 10.67 -6.15 -11.10
C LYS A 284 10.16 -7.10 -10.04
N TYR A 285 11.09 -7.82 -9.47
CA TYR A 285 10.79 -8.85 -8.49
C TYR A 285 11.66 -8.65 -7.26
N SER A 286 11.11 -9.04 -6.13
CA SER A 286 11.81 -9.13 -4.85
C SER A 286 11.96 -10.59 -4.46
N CYS A 287 13.12 -10.97 -3.90
CA CYS A 287 13.40 -12.33 -3.45
C CYS A 287 13.51 -12.39 -1.93
N LEU A 288 12.82 -13.34 -1.32
CA LEU A 288 12.84 -13.67 0.11
C LEU A 288 13.36 -15.07 0.32
N PHE A 289 14.05 -15.30 1.44
CA PHE A 289 14.65 -16.61 1.78
C PHE A 289 14.09 -17.19 3.10
N ASP A 290 13.26 -16.45 3.83
CA ASP A 290 12.67 -16.95 5.06
C ASP A 290 11.73 -18.14 4.81
N ALA A 291 12.11 -19.31 5.28
CA ALA A 291 11.40 -20.56 5.04
C ALA A 291 9.93 -20.51 5.52
N ARG A 292 9.69 -19.86 6.68
CA ARG A 292 8.34 -19.73 7.22
C ARG A 292 7.47 -18.86 6.32
N THR A 293 7.99 -17.75 5.82
CA THR A 293 7.27 -16.86 4.89
C THR A 293 6.96 -17.59 3.58
N ILE A 294 7.89 -18.39 3.06
CA ILE A 294 7.69 -19.22 1.86
C ILE A 294 6.54 -20.23 2.07
N GLU A 295 6.51 -20.92 3.20
CA GLU A 295 5.44 -21.88 3.51
C GLU A 295 4.08 -21.19 3.69
N LEU A 296 4.03 -20.03 4.35
CA LEU A 296 2.82 -19.22 4.49
C LEU A 296 2.28 -18.76 3.14
N TYR A 297 3.17 -18.33 2.25
CA TYR A 297 2.82 -17.95 0.88
C TYR A 297 2.18 -19.10 0.11
N HIS A 298 2.78 -20.29 0.16
CA HIS A 298 2.22 -21.47 -0.49
C HIS A 298 0.89 -21.91 0.11
N LEU A 299 0.75 -21.85 1.46
CA LEU A 299 -0.51 -22.14 2.13
C LEU A 299 -1.62 -21.16 1.70
N TYR A 300 -1.28 -19.88 1.49
CA TYR A 300 -2.22 -18.89 0.96
C TYR A 300 -2.69 -19.28 -0.44
N LEU A 301 -1.76 -19.48 -1.38
CA LEU A 301 -2.07 -19.85 -2.77
C LEU A 301 -2.88 -21.15 -2.89
N GLU A 302 -2.66 -22.13 -2.01
CA GLU A 302 -3.43 -23.37 -1.99
C GLU A 302 -4.85 -23.22 -1.42
N SER A 303 -5.11 -22.15 -0.66
CA SER A 303 -6.33 -21.98 0.11
C SER A 303 -7.31 -21.00 -0.51
N PHE A 304 -6.84 -20.05 -1.35
CA PHE A 304 -7.63 -18.97 -1.92
C PHE A 304 -7.43 -18.87 -3.44
N GLU A 305 -8.43 -18.34 -4.14
CA GLU A 305 -8.45 -18.18 -5.60
C GLU A 305 -7.97 -16.80 -6.07
N ASP A 306 -7.26 -16.08 -5.21
CA ASP A 306 -6.71 -14.76 -5.53
C ASP A 306 -5.65 -14.85 -6.63
N SER A 307 -5.48 -13.79 -7.42
CA SER A 307 -4.43 -13.74 -8.43
C SER A 307 -3.04 -13.78 -7.80
N ARG A 308 -2.06 -14.34 -8.53
CA ARG A 308 -0.70 -14.39 -8.03
C ARG A 308 -0.14 -12.99 -7.77
N ASP A 309 -0.39 -12.03 -8.66
CA ASP A 309 0.08 -10.65 -8.53
C ASP A 309 -0.50 -9.99 -7.25
N TYR A 310 -1.76 -10.31 -6.89
CA TYR A 310 -2.36 -9.87 -5.62
C TYR A 310 -1.70 -10.53 -4.39
N VAL A 311 -1.44 -11.84 -4.43
CA VAL A 311 -0.78 -12.55 -3.31
C VAL A 311 0.65 -12.05 -3.14
N ASP A 312 1.39 -11.81 -4.23
CA ASP A 312 2.72 -11.18 -4.19
C ASP A 312 2.65 -9.80 -3.51
N PHE A 313 1.67 -8.97 -3.92
CA PHE A 313 1.43 -7.67 -3.30
C PHE A 313 1.09 -7.77 -1.80
N PHE A 314 0.26 -8.74 -1.42
CA PHE A 314 -0.08 -8.98 -0.01
C PHE A 314 1.17 -9.28 0.82
N PHE A 315 2.02 -10.20 0.36
CA PHE A 315 3.24 -10.59 1.10
C PHE A 315 4.29 -9.50 1.16
N LEU A 316 4.37 -8.62 0.17
CA LEU A 316 5.29 -7.47 0.17
C LEU A 316 4.78 -6.31 1.04
N HIS A 317 3.48 -5.98 0.98
CA HIS A 317 2.97 -4.72 1.52
C HIS A 317 2.06 -4.84 2.75
N TYR A 318 1.37 -6.00 2.93
CA TYR A 318 0.46 -6.22 4.07
C TYR A 318 1.00 -7.21 5.09
N TYR A 319 1.66 -8.27 4.65
CA TYR A 319 2.21 -9.29 5.53
C TYR A 319 3.17 -8.69 6.57
N ARG A 320 2.96 -9.10 7.83
CA ARG A 320 3.84 -8.74 8.94
C ARG A 320 4.09 -9.99 9.79
N PRO A 321 5.35 -10.45 9.93
CA PRO A 321 5.68 -11.66 10.72
C PRO A 321 5.12 -11.61 12.14
N ASN A 322 5.17 -10.45 12.81
CA ASN A 322 4.69 -10.27 14.18
C ASN A 322 3.15 -10.33 14.31
N TYR A 323 2.44 -10.10 13.20
CA TYR A 323 0.99 -10.18 13.10
C TYR A 323 0.52 -11.37 12.27
N THR A 324 1.36 -12.43 12.21
CA THR A 324 1.03 -13.69 11.53
C THR A 324 1.16 -14.84 12.52
N PHE A 325 0.06 -15.54 12.73
CA PHE A 325 -0.05 -16.64 13.68
C PHE A 325 -0.17 -17.95 12.92
N SER A 326 0.65 -18.93 13.29
CA SER A 326 0.66 -20.24 12.64
C SER A 326 0.89 -21.37 13.62
N ILE A 327 0.49 -22.56 13.17
CA ILE A 327 0.80 -23.85 13.80
C ILE A 327 1.51 -24.70 12.77
N GLU A 328 2.64 -25.25 13.17
CA GLU A 328 3.41 -26.22 12.40
C GLU A 328 3.07 -27.65 12.80
N ARG A 329 3.06 -28.56 11.82
CA ARG A 329 2.97 -30.01 12.01
C ARG A 329 3.88 -30.68 10.98
N ASP A 330 4.62 -31.67 11.42
CA ASP A 330 5.54 -32.43 10.54
C ASP A 330 6.55 -31.56 9.78
N GLY A 331 6.95 -30.42 10.38
CA GLY A 331 7.91 -29.49 9.81
C GLY A 331 7.34 -28.56 8.72
N VAL A 332 6.00 -28.47 8.58
CA VAL A 332 5.34 -27.54 7.66
C VAL A 332 4.30 -26.68 8.35
N VAL A 333 4.03 -25.49 7.82
CA VAL A 333 2.94 -24.64 8.31
C VAL A 333 1.59 -25.28 7.96
N ALA A 334 0.95 -25.88 8.95
CA ALA A 334 -0.30 -26.62 8.79
C ALA A 334 -1.56 -25.73 8.88
N SER A 335 -1.50 -24.65 9.64
CA SER A 335 -2.61 -23.67 9.74
C SER A 335 -2.07 -22.30 10.07
N ALA A 336 -2.66 -21.26 9.49
CA ALA A 336 -2.24 -19.89 9.72
C ALA A 336 -3.40 -18.89 9.55
N LEU A 337 -3.21 -17.69 10.12
CA LEU A 337 -3.96 -16.49 9.79
C LEU A 337 -3.05 -15.25 9.90
N HIS A 338 -3.45 -14.19 9.24
CA HIS A 338 -2.76 -12.90 9.29
C HIS A 338 -3.66 -11.84 9.90
N ILE A 339 -3.04 -10.83 10.53
CA ILE A 339 -3.73 -9.65 11.05
C ILE A 339 -3.29 -8.42 10.28
N ILE A 340 -4.25 -7.67 9.77
CA ILE A 340 -4.03 -6.31 9.27
C ILE A 340 -4.55 -5.35 10.34
N MET A 341 -3.66 -4.49 10.82
CA MET A 341 -4.03 -3.48 11.80
C MET A 341 -4.79 -2.34 11.11
N LYS A 342 -6.07 -2.20 11.45
CA LYS A 342 -6.94 -1.12 11.00
C LYS A 342 -7.32 -0.23 12.18
N LYS A 343 -7.98 0.89 11.92
CA LYS A 343 -8.56 1.77 12.93
C LYS A 343 -10.06 1.87 12.69
N MET A 344 -10.84 1.74 13.74
CA MET A 344 -12.31 1.80 13.67
C MET A 344 -12.83 3.00 14.45
N ARG A 345 -13.79 3.72 13.86
CA ARG A 345 -14.60 4.70 14.58
C ARG A 345 -15.65 3.97 15.38
N TYR A 346 -15.61 4.10 16.70
CA TYR A 346 -16.59 3.49 17.60
C TYR A 346 -16.86 4.42 18.78
N ASN A 347 -18.12 4.72 19.00
CA ASN A 347 -18.60 5.59 20.09
C ASN A 347 -17.84 6.93 20.18
N ASN A 348 -17.74 7.63 19.03
CA ASN A 348 -16.99 8.89 18.87
C ASN A 348 -15.48 8.82 19.16
N LYS A 349 -14.91 7.63 19.31
CA LYS A 349 -13.46 7.40 19.46
C LYS A 349 -12.90 6.61 18.29
N ILE A 350 -11.61 6.68 18.12
CA ILE A 350 -10.89 5.81 17.19
C ILE A 350 -10.19 4.75 18.05
N ILE A 351 -10.49 3.49 17.76
CA ILE A 351 -9.88 2.34 18.41
C ILE A 351 -9.12 1.50 17.38
N ASP A 352 -8.10 0.78 17.83
CA ASP A 352 -7.42 -0.20 16.97
C ASP A 352 -8.34 -1.39 16.71
N LEU A 353 -8.36 -1.81 15.43
CA LEU A 353 -9.14 -2.93 14.94
C LEU A 353 -8.22 -3.94 14.25
N PRO A 354 -7.66 -4.91 15.00
CA PRO A 354 -7.07 -6.07 14.37
C PRO A 354 -8.08 -6.75 13.46
N PHE A 355 -7.72 -6.92 12.18
CA PHE A 355 -8.59 -7.50 11.17
C PHE A 355 -8.00 -8.82 10.67
N ILE A 356 -8.67 -9.93 10.94
CA ILE A 356 -8.22 -11.28 10.52
C ILE A 356 -8.43 -11.43 9.03
N VAL A 357 -7.39 -11.87 8.35
CA VAL A 357 -7.40 -12.18 6.92
C VAL A 357 -6.71 -13.51 6.65
N ALA A 358 -7.05 -14.14 5.53
CA ALA A 358 -6.44 -15.36 5.02
C ALA A 358 -6.32 -16.49 6.07
N ALA A 359 -7.36 -16.67 6.88
CA ALA A 359 -7.42 -17.81 7.83
C ALA A 359 -7.53 -19.12 7.07
N SER A 360 -6.49 -19.95 7.12
CA SER A 360 -6.35 -21.14 6.30
C SER A 360 -5.79 -22.34 7.06
N THR A 361 -6.14 -23.53 6.61
CA THR A 361 -5.58 -24.79 7.09
C THR A 361 -5.32 -25.70 5.91
N HIS A 362 -4.07 -26.15 5.79
CA HIS A 362 -3.62 -27.04 4.74
C HIS A 362 -4.52 -28.30 4.68
N LYS A 363 -4.91 -28.72 3.49
CA LYS A 363 -5.92 -29.76 3.24
C LYS A 363 -5.70 -31.07 4.02
N ASN A 364 -4.44 -31.48 4.20
CA ASN A 364 -4.07 -32.73 4.90
C ASN A 364 -4.23 -32.64 6.42
N TYR A 365 -4.36 -31.43 6.98
CA TYR A 365 -4.44 -31.20 8.42
C TYR A 365 -5.78 -30.60 8.86
N ARG A 366 -6.77 -30.54 7.96
CA ARG A 366 -8.13 -30.06 8.29
C ARG A 366 -8.83 -30.97 9.29
N ARG A 367 -9.78 -30.42 10.04
CA ARG A 367 -10.61 -31.10 11.05
C ARG A 367 -9.83 -31.69 12.23
N GLN A 368 -8.61 -31.18 12.49
CA GLN A 368 -7.77 -31.57 13.63
C GLN A 368 -7.72 -30.48 14.74
N GLY A 369 -8.56 -29.45 14.66
CA GLY A 369 -8.61 -28.37 15.64
C GLY A 369 -7.51 -27.31 15.51
N LEU A 370 -6.66 -27.36 14.48
CA LEU A 370 -5.51 -26.46 14.34
C LEU A 370 -5.91 -24.97 14.22
N MET A 371 -6.99 -24.65 13.49
CA MET A 371 -7.48 -23.28 13.42
C MET A 371 -7.92 -22.77 14.81
N ARG A 372 -8.45 -23.63 15.68
CA ARG A 372 -8.76 -23.26 17.07
C ARG A 372 -7.49 -22.92 17.86
N GLU A 373 -6.41 -23.66 17.66
CA GLU A 373 -5.11 -23.36 18.28
C GLU A 373 -4.55 -22.04 17.77
N VAL A 374 -4.64 -21.76 16.46
CA VAL A 374 -4.21 -20.49 15.84
C VAL A 374 -5.03 -19.33 16.42
N MET A 375 -6.36 -19.45 16.47
CA MET A 375 -7.25 -18.41 17.02
C MET A 375 -6.93 -18.12 18.50
N ASN A 376 -6.68 -19.16 19.32
CA ASN A 376 -6.28 -18.98 20.72
C ASN A 376 -4.98 -18.18 20.84
N LYS A 377 -3.93 -18.56 20.08
CA LYS A 377 -2.66 -17.84 20.06
C LYS A 377 -2.86 -16.37 19.65
N THR A 378 -3.69 -16.14 18.62
CA THR A 378 -3.98 -14.80 18.12
C THR A 378 -4.66 -13.95 19.19
N PHE A 379 -5.71 -14.46 19.82
CA PHE A 379 -6.44 -13.71 20.85
C PHE A 379 -5.57 -13.44 22.08
N ASP A 380 -4.78 -14.41 22.51
CA ASP A 380 -3.86 -14.23 23.64
C ASP A 380 -2.81 -13.14 23.36
N SER A 381 -2.28 -13.07 22.11
CA SER A 381 -1.34 -12.03 21.72
C SER A 381 -2.01 -10.66 21.66
N LEU A 382 -3.14 -10.55 20.97
CA LEU A 382 -3.87 -9.30 20.83
C LEU A 382 -4.32 -8.73 22.17
N ILE A 383 -4.76 -9.59 23.11
CA ILE A 383 -5.12 -9.17 24.47
C ILE A 383 -3.90 -8.64 25.23
N LYS A 384 -2.74 -9.31 25.14
CA LYS A 384 -1.49 -8.85 25.76
C LYS A 384 -1.03 -7.51 25.21
N GLU A 385 -1.28 -7.23 23.96
CA GLU A 385 -0.99 -5.95 23.29
C GLU A 385 -2.02 -4.86 23.62
N GLY A 386 -3.10 -5.20 24.34
CA GLY A 386 -4.13 -4.25 24.79
C GLY A 386 -5.28 -4.05 23.81
N HIS A 387 -5.41 -4.88 22.77
CA HIS A 387 -6.53 -4.80 21.84
C HIS A 387 -7.83 -5.29 22.49
N ILE A 388 -8.90 -4.55 22.26
CA ILE A 388 -10.20 -4.76 22.92
C ILE A 388 -11.22 -5.48 22.06
N VAL A 389 -11.05 -5.45 20.76
CA VAL A 389 -11.90 -6.11 19.75
C VAL A 389 -11.06 -6.70 18.64
N VAL A 390 -11.64 -7.61 17.85
CA VAL A 390 -11.09 -8.14 16.61
C VAL A 390 -12.21 -8.34 15.61
N SER A 391 -11.95 -8.10 14.33
CA SER A 391 -12.95 -8.21 13.25
C SER A 391 -12.43 -9.07 12.10
N LEU A 392 -13.35 -9.51 11.24
CA LEU A 392 -13.05 -10.20 9.99
C LEU A 392 -14.21 -10.05 9.00
N TYR A 393 -13.92 -10.33 7.73
CA TYR A 393 -14.93 -10.57 6.69
C TYR A 393 -14.95 -12.08 6.38
N PRO A 394 -16.03 -12.80 6.69
CA PRO A 394 -16.05 -14.27 6.57
C PRO A 394 -16.42 -14.71 5.15
N VAL A 395 -15.74 -15.73 4.64
CA VAL A 395 -16.24 -16.51 3.48
C VAL A 395 -17.48 -17.31 3.90
N ASN A 396 -17.44 -17.92 5.10
CA ASN A 396 -18.57 -18.58 5.72
C ASN A 396 -18.65 -18.21 7.20
N PRO A 397 -19.69 -17.47 7.64
CA PRO A 397 -19.87 -17.04 9.03
C PRO A 397 -19.92 -18.19 10.04
N ASP A 398 -20.45 -19.36 9.65
CA ASP A 398 -20.61 -20.50 10.55
C ASP A 398 -19.28 -20.98 11.15
N PHE A 399 -18.16 -20.75 10.47
CA PHE A 399 -16.85 -21.12 10.96
C PHE A 399 -16.40 -20.28 12.17
N TYR A 400 -17.01 -19.10 12.40
CA TYR A 400 -16.55 -18.13 13.37
C TYR A 400 -17.46 -17.97 14.60
N PHE A 401 -18.72 -18.45 14.54
CA PHE A 401 -19.64 -18.37 15.70
C PHE A 401 -19.10 -19.11 16.91
N ASP A 402 -18.49 -20.27 16.74
CA ASP A 402 -17.89 -21.05 17.85
C ASP A 402 -16.72 -20.31 18.55
N TYR A 403 -16.15 -19.30 17.90
CA TYR A 403 -15.12 -18.41 18.48
C TYR A 403 -15.70 -17.16 19.12
N GLY A 404 -17.01 -17.02 19.22
CA GLY A 404 -17.70 -15.89 19.84
C GLY A 404 -17.79 -14.63 18.97
N PHE A 405 -17.63 -14.77 17.64
CA PHE A 405 -17.91 -13.69 16.71
C PHE A 405 -19.41 -13.53 16.49
N ILE A 406 -19.83 -12.31 16.24
CA ILE A 406 -21.17 -11.99 15.74
C ILE A 406 -21.09 -11.23 14.43
N GLN A 407 -22.09 -11.38 13.60
CA GLN A 407 -22.33 -10.51 12.45
C GLN A 407 -22.81 -9.14 12.96
N TYR A 408 -22.09 -8.06 12.63
CA TYR A 408 -22.38 -6.73 13.17
C TYR A 408 -22.63 -5.67 12.09
N VAL A 409 -22.26 -5.96 10.84
CA VAL A 409 -22.47 -5.09 9.69
C VAL A 409 -23.28 -5.84 8.65
N PHE A 410 -24.12 -5.10 7.95
CA PHE A 410 -25.03 -5.63 6.96
C PHE A 410 -24.91 -4.84 5.65
N SER A 411 -25.30 -5.47 4.55
CA SER A 411 -25.44 -4.86 3.24
C SER A 411 -26.83 -5.12 2.69
N ARG A 412 -27.22 -4.33 1.70
CA ARG A 412 -28.40 -4.63 0.90
C ARG A 412 -28.06 -4.65 -0.59
N ASN A 413 -28.83 -5.38 -1.37
CA ASN A 413 -28.72 -5.34 -2.82
C ASN A 413 -29.10 -3.94 -3.34
N ILE A 414 -28.34 -3.40 -4.28
CA ILE A 414 -28.60 -2.11 -4.90
C ILE A 414 -29.95 -2.08 -5.62
N ASP A 415 -30.44 -3.22 -6.11
CA ASP A 415 -31.76 -3.33 -6.73
C ASP A 415 -32.94 -2.98 -5.80
N LEU A 416 -32.72 -2.95 -4.49
CA LEU A 416 -33.72 -2.53 -3.51
C LEU A 416 -33.94 -1.01 -3.47
N TYR A 417 -33.11 -0.21 -4.14
CA TYR A 417 -33.33 1.22 -4.25
C TYR A 417 -34.56 1.52 -5.14
N PRO A 418 -35.51 2.32 -4.66
CA PRO A 418 -36.77 2.51 -5.35
C PRO A 418 -36.68 3.38 -6.60
N GLN A 419 -35.60 4.14 -6.76
CA GLN A 419 -35.40 5.08 -7.87
C GLN A 419 -34.09 4.82 -8.57
N SER A 420 -33.99 5.21 -9.84
CA SER A 420 -32.78 5.15 -10.66
C SER A 420 -32.49 6.50 -11.32
N PHE A 421 -31.25 6.73 -11.71
CA PHE A 421 -30.82 7.88 -12.48
C PHE A 421 -29.79 7.49 -13.53
N GLU A 422 -29.74 8.18 -14.65
CA GLU A 422 -28.66 8.06 -15.62
C GLU A 422 -27.38 8.61 -15.02
N CYS A 423 -26.27 7.87 -15.13
CA CYS A 423 -24.97 8.29 -14.64
C CYS A 423 -23.91 8.25 -15.73
N GLY A 424 -22.88 9.09 -15.59
CA GLY A 424 -21.61 9.00 -16.30
C GLY A 424 -20.55 8.36 -15.41
N LEU A 425 -19.58 7.68 -16.03
CA LEU A 425 -18.42 7.12 -15.36
C LEU A 425 -17.15 7.83 -15.81
N GLU A 426 -16.29 8.19 -14.86
CA GLU A 426 -14.99 8.81 -15.13
C GLU A 426 -13.91 8.18 -14.27
N GLN A 427 -12.88 7.59 -14.89
CA GLN A 427 -11.77 7.01 -14.13
C GLN A 427 -11.07 8.04 -13.26
N THR A 428 -10.75 7.62 -12.04
CA THR A 428 -10.02 8.43 -11.07
C THR A 428 -8.86 7.67 -10.45
N ASN A 429 -7.79 8.41 -10.14
CA ASN A 429 -6.67 7.98 -9.32
C ASN A 429 -6.46 8.96 -8.15
N ASP A 430 -7.49 9.69 -7.78
CA ASP A 430 -7.45 10.70 -6.73
C ASP A 430 -7.84 10.06 -5.38
N ALA A 431 -6.83 9.60 -4.65
CA ALA A 431 -7.00 8.94 -3.36
C ALA A 431 -7.59 9.88 -2.29
N GLU A 432 -7.22 11.16 -2.31
CA GLU A 432 -7.76 12.17 -1.38
C GLU A 432 -9.25 12.41 -1.63
N LEU A 433 -9.66 12.53 -2.91
CA LEU A 433 -11.07 12.67 -3.28
C LEU A 433 -11.89 11.47 -2.79
N LEU A 434 -11.40 10.23 -3.00
CA LEU A 434 -12.08 9.02 -2.56
C LEU A 434 -12.20 8.97 -1.02
N ALA A 435 -11.13 9.34 -0.30
CA ALA A 435 -11.14 9.41 1.16
C ALA A 435 -12.17 10.44 1.66
N ASN A 436 -12.22 11.63 1.05
CA ASN A 436 -13.18 12.67 1.41
C ASN A 436 -14.62 12.25 1.16
N MET A 437 -14.89 11.56 0.04
CA MET A 437 -16.22 11.02 -0.26
C MET A 437 -16.65 9.96 0.75
N TYR A 438 -15.74 9.03 1.06
CA TYR A 438 -15.99 7.99 2.06
C TYR A 438 -16.29 8.60 3.43
N ASN A 439 -15.45 9.51 3.91
CA ASN A 439 -15.60 10.14 5.22
C ASN A 439 -16.92 10.91 5.33
N LYS A 440 -17.33 11.62 4.26
CA LYS A 440 -18.62 12.30 4.21
C LYS A 440 -19.80 11.32 4.33
N TYR A 441 -19.71 10.16 3.68
CA TYR A 441 -20.75 9.12 3.74
C TYR A 441 -20.87 8.53 5.14
N VAL A 442 -19.73 8.13 5.75
CA VAL A 442 -19.72 7.39 7.02
C VAL A 442 -19.87 8.27 8.26
N ASP A 443 -19.87 9.60 8.15
CA ASP A 443 -19.93 10.54 9.30
C ASP A 443 -21.19 10.38 10.18
N ASN A 444 -22.28 9.90 9.58
CA ASN A 444 -23.53 9.62 10.29
C ASN A 444 -23.58 8.23 10.95
N TYR A 445 -22.53 7.41 10.79
CA TYR A 445 -22.48 6.03 11.23
C TYR A 445 -21.37 5.80 12.25
N GLU A 446 -21.30 4.58 12.77
CA GLU A 446 -20.25 4.05 13.64
C GLU A 446 -19.79 2.69 13.11
N GLY A 447 -18.76 2.10 13.72
CA GLY A 447 -18.25 0.77 13.36
C GLY A 447 -17.49 0.71 12.04
N TYR A 448 -17.22 1.85 11.40
CA TYR A 448 -16.49 1.89 10.15
C TYR A 448 -14.99 2.00 10.33
N VAL A 449 -14.26 1.43 9.39
CA VAL A 449 -12.80 1.60 9.31
C VAL A 449 -12.47 3.02 8.86
N VAL A 450 -11.56 3.66 9.58
CA VAL A 450 -11.07 4.99 9.22
C VAL A 450 -10.21 4.87 7.97
N ARG A 451 -10.58 5.58 6.91
CA ARG A 451 -9.89 5.58 5.63
C ARG A 451 -9.39 7.00 5.31
N ASP A 452 -8.08 7.16 5.30
CA ASP A 452 -7.40 8.36 4.85
C ASP A 452 -6.87 8.20 3.41
N GLU A 453 -6.15 9.20 2.92
CA GLU A 453 -5.51 9.14 1.61
C GLU A 453 -4.54 7.95 1.50
N ASN A 454 -3.72 7.70 2.52
CA ASN A 454 -2.77 6.58 2.54
C ASN A 454 -3.46 5.22 2.47
N TYR A 455 -4.61 5.09 3.15
CA TYR A 455 -5.45 3.89 3.01
C TYR A 455 -5.86 3.69 1.56
N TYR A 456 -6.38 4.74 0.89
CA TYR A 456 -6.82 4.63 -0.51
C TYR A 456 -5.67 4.38 -1.48
N VAL A 457 -4.49 4.96 -1.25
CA VAL A 457 -3.30 4.64 -2.05
C VAL A 457 -3.01 3.14 -2.03
N LYS A 458 -2.97 2.51 -0.86
CA LYS A 458 -2.73 1.06 -0.73
C LYS A 458 -3.89 0.24 -1.29
N TYR A 459 -5.12 0.62 -0.99
CA TYR A 459 -6.32 -0.09 -1.43
C TYR A 459 -6.49 -0.08 -2.95
N MET A 460 -6.27 1.06 -3.59
CA MET A 460 -6.26 1.15 -5.05
C MET A 460 -5.18 0.25 -5.65
N ASN A 461 -3.98 0.26 -5.08
CA ASN A 461 -2.89 -0.60 -5.57
C ASN A 461 -3.21 -2.09 -5.42
N SER A 462 -3.79 -2.52 -4.30
CA SER A 462 -4.18 -3.93 -4.13
C SER A 462 -5.20 -4.36 -5.18
N LEU A 463 -6.21 -3.55 -5.45
CA LEU A 463 -7.24 -3.82 -6.45
C LEU A 463 -6.70 -3.76 -7.89
N TRP A 464 -5.73 -2.90 -8.18
CA TRP A 464 -5.09 -2.86 -9.50
C TRP A 464 -4.34 -4.16 -9.84
N GLN A 465 -3.80 -4.89 -8.86
CA GLN A 465 -3.17 -6.20 -9.11
C GLN A 465 -4.16 -7.20 -9.72
N ASP A 466 -5.43 -7.08 -9.36
CA ASP A 466 -6.51 -7.89 -9.92
C ASP A 466 -7.19 -7.24 -11.13
N GLY A 467 -6.72 -6.07 -11.56
CA GLY A 467 -7.21 -5.37 -12.76
C GLY A 467 -8.43 -4.47 -12.53
N TYR A 468 -8.81 -4.19 -11.28
CA TYR A 468 -9.86 -3.23 -10.98
C TYR A 468 -9.38 -1.79 -11.20
N VAL A 469 -10.31 -0.92 -11.57
CA VAL A 469 -10.11 0.52 -11.68
C VAL A 469 -11.15 1.27 -10.86
N PHE A 470 -10.79 2.42 -10.32
CA PHE A 470 -11.73 3.29 -9.63
C PHE A 470 -12.35 4.28 -10.60
N GLU A 471 -13.67 4.42 -10.54
CA GLU A 471 -14.44 5.34 -11.37
C GLU A 471 -15.40 6.16 -10.52
N LEU A 472 -15.43 7.46 -10.78
CA LEU A 472 -16.41 8.38 -10.19
C LEU A 472 -17.76 8.18 -10.90
N ILE A 473 -18.81 8.07 -10.12
CA ILE A 473 -20.19 8.02 -10.60
C ILE A 473 -20.74 9.44 -10.61
N LYS A 474 -21.14 9.92 -11.79
CA LYS A 474 -21.64 11.29 -11.98
C LYS A 474 -23.10 11.31 -12.39
N LYS A 475 -23.88 12.20 -11.79
CA LYS A 475 -25.24 12.55 -12.15
C LYS A 475 -25.26 14.03 -12.53
N GLU A 476 -25.69 14.37 -13.76
CA GLU A 476 -25.74 15.76 -14.25
C GLU A 476 -24.42 16.55 -14.02
N ASN A 477 -23.26 15.88 -14.18
CA ASN A 477 -21.89 16.36 -13.90
C ASN A 477 -21.51 16.52 -12.41
N GLU A 478 -22.39 16.24 -11.46
CA GLU A 478 -22.05 16.17 -10.03
C GLU A 478 -21.59 14.76 -9.65
N ILE A 479 -20.56 14.67 -8.80
CA ILE A 479 -20.05 13.39 -8.29
C ILE A 479 -20.99 12.91 -7.19
N VAL A 480 -21.65 11.77 -7.41
CA VAL A 480 -22.60 11.18 -6.47
C VAL A 480 -22.12 9.87 -5.86
N GLY A 481 -20.95 9.39 -6.27
CA GLY A 481 -20.38 8.16 -5.75
C GLY A 481 -19.11 7.75 -6.47
N TYR A 482 -18.61 6.57 -6.13
CA TYR A 482 -17.55 5.91 -6.89
C TYR A 482 -17.77 4.38 -6.90
N ALA A 483 -17.12 3.70 -7.84
CA ALA A 483 -17.04 2.25 -7.89
C ALA A 483 -15.61 1.78 -8.19
N ALA A 484 -15.19 0.70 -7.56
CA ALA A 484 -14.02 -0.08 -7.95
C ALA A 484 -14.51 -1.27 -8.78
N ARG A 485 -14.21 -1.29 -10.09
CA ARG A 485 -14.75 -2.30 -11.00
C ARG A 485 -13.71 -2.86 -11.98
N LYS A 486 -14.04 -4.07 -12.50
CA LYS A 486 -13.29 -4.76 -13.54
C LYS A 486 -14.28 -5.55 -14.39
N ASP A 487 -14.31 -5.31 -15.72
CA ASP A 487 -15.08 -6.12 -16.69
C ASP A 487 -16.54 -6.43 -16.29
N GLY A 488 -17.21 -5.49 -15.59
CA GLY A 488 -18.57 -5.66 -15.09
C GLY A 488 -18.67 -6.17 -13.66
N ASP A 489 -17.61 -6.69 -13.07
CA ASP A 489 -17.54 -7.00 -11.64
C ASP A 489 -17.25 -5.75 -10.80
N ILE A 490 -17.90 -5.64 -9.64
CA ILE A 490 -17.78 -4.50 -8.73
C ILE A 490 -17.29 -4.98 -7.37
N SER A 491 -16.03 -4.68 -7.07
CA SER A 491 -15.43 -4.99 -5.77
C SER A 491 -16.01 -4.10 -4.66
N GLU A 492 -16.12 -2.81 -4.91
CA GLU A 492 -16.69 -1.85 -3.97
C GLU A 492 -17.49 -0.77 -4.73
N ILE A 493 -18.61 -0.36 -4.16
CA ILE A 493 -19.37 0.81 -4.62
C ILE A 493 -19.77 1.65 -3.40
N LEU A 494 -19.68 2.96 -3.53
CA LEU A 494 -20.19 3.94 -2.57
C LEU A 494 -21.10 4.91 -3.30
N LEU A 495 -22.31 5.08 -2.77
CA LEU A 495 -23.31 6.02 -3.30
C LEU A 495 -23.70 7.01 -2.20
N CYS A 496 -23.58 8.30 -2.48
CA CYS A 496 -24.01 9.38 -1.57
C CYS A 496 -25.52 9.63 -1.65
N GLU A 497 -26.23 9.04 -2.60
CA GLU A 497 -27.67 9.12 -2.79
C GLU A 497 -28.34 7.75 -2.70
N GLU A 498 -29.55 7.68 -2.17
CA GLU A 498 -30.34 6.44 -2.10
C GLU A 498 -31.05 6.12 -3.43
N GLN A 499 -30.34 6.21 -4.52
CA GLN A 499 -30.86 5.97 -5.87
C GLN A 499 -29.91 5.05 -6.62
N LYS A 500 -30.46 4.10 -7.38
CA LYS A 500 -29.68 3.19 -8.22
C LYS A 500 -29.12 3.93 -9.45
N PRO A 501 -27.80 3.97 -9.67
CA PRO A 501 -27.24 4.48 -10.92
C PRO A 501 -27.54 3.54 -12.08
N VAL A 502 -27.77 4.07 -13.27
CA VAL A 502 -27.97 3.32 -14.52
C VAL A 502 -26.92 3.73 -15.51
N HIS A 503 -26.05 2.79 -15.88
CA HIS A 503 -25.05 2.95 -16.92
C HIS A 503 -24.79 1.58 -17.58
N LYS A 504 -24.56 1.56 -18.89
CA LYS A 504 -24.33 0.31 -19.66
C LYS A 504 -23.15 -0.54 -19.16
N ASP A 505 -22.15 0.10 -18.54
CA ASP A 505 -20.94 -0.53 -18.03
C ASP A 505 -20.96 -0.67 -16.49
N LEU A 506 -22.09 -0.37 -15.84
CA LEU A 506 -22.27 -0.46 -14.39
C LEU A 506 -23.53 -1.29 -14.08
N ASP A 507 -23.37 -2.62 -14.08
CA ASP A 507 -24.40 -3.52 -13.61
C ASP A 507 -24.33 -3.63 -12.10
N THR A 508 -25.38 -3.16 -11.42
CA THR A 508 -25.50 -3.15 -9.96
C THR A 508 -26.48 -4.18 -9.43
N SER A 509 -27.04 -5.04 -10.30
CA SER A 509 -28.13 -5.95 -9.92
C SER A 509 -27.70 -6.98 -8.87
N GLU A 510 -26.43 -7.40 -8.89
CA GLU A 510 -25.87 -8.36 -7.92
C GLU A 510 -24.88 -7.71 -6.94
N THR A 511 -24.80 -6.38 -6.92
CA THR A 511 -23.85 -5.64 -6.08
C THR A 511 -24.46 -5.29 -4.74
N PHE A 512 -23.74 -5.56 -3.66
CA PHE A 512 -24.14 -5.29 -2.30
C PHE A 512 -23.50 -4.00 -1.77
N LEU A 513 -24.33 -3.06 -1.35
CA LEU A 513 -23.88 -1.84 -0.69
C LEU A 513 -23.99 -1.99 0.83
N PRO A 514 -22.92 -1.75 1.61
CA PRO A 514 -23.00 -1.67 3.06
C PRO A 514 -24.07 -0.65 3.49
N HIS A 515 -25.03 -1.12 4.27
CA HIS A 515 -26.18 -0.31 4.68
C HIS A 515 -26.66 -0.73 6.08
N PRO A 516 -26.93 0.21 7.00
CA PRO A 516 -27.31 -0.11 8.37
C PRO A 516 -28.67 -0.83 8.49
N GLU A 517 -29.51 -0.77 7.46
CA GLU A 517 -30.80 -1.47 7.38
C GLU A 517 -30.78 -2.62 6.37
N GLY A 518 -29.57 -3.06 5.97
CA GLY A 518 -29.39 -4.23 5.11
C GLY A 518 -29.79 -5.52 5.83
N ASP A 519 -30.10 -6.54 5.05
CA ASP A 519 -30.45 -7.87 5.51
C ASP A 519 -29.38 -8.91 5.21
N ILE A 520 -28.34 -8.53 4.44
CA ILE A 520 -27.25 -9.40 4.04
C ILE A 520 -26.07 -9.16 4.99
N PRO A 521 -25.80 -10.09 5.92
CA PRO A 521 -24.71 -9.91 6.86
C PRO A 521 -23.34 -10.01 6.17
N THR A 522 -22.40 -9.14 6.56
CA THR A 522 -21.06 -9.09 6.00
C THR A 522 -19.99 -9.28 7.08
N ASN A 523 -19.54 -8.24 7.71
CA ASN A 523 -18.43 -8.33 8.67
C ASN A 523 -18.84 -8.93 10.01
N MET A 524 -17.88 -9.59 10.65
CA MET A 524 -18.05 -10.12 12.00
C MET A 524 -17.07 -9.44 12.97
N ILE A 525 -17.51 -9.30 14.22
CA ILE A 525 -16.71 -8.72 15.30
C ILE A 525 -16.78 -9.58 16.57
N ARG A 526 -15.74 -9.53 17.37
CA ARG A 526 -15.64 -10.16 18.68
C ARG A 526 -14.99 -9.22 19.67
N ILE A 527 -15.49 -9.24 20.92
CA ILE A 527 -14.85 -8.57 22.06
C ILE A 527 -13.72 -9.46 22.60
N LEU A 528 -12.52 -8.90 22.71
CA LEU A 528 -11.35 -9.53 23.32
C LEU A 528 -11.20 -9.18 24.81
N ASN A 529 -11.54 -7.94 25.20
CA ASN A 529 -11.48 -7.46 26.56
C ASN A 529 -12.70 -6.59 26.87
N VAL A 530 -13.69 -7.20 27.50
CA VAL A 530 -14.97 -6.53 27.79
C VAL A 530 -14.84 -5.41 28.82
N PHE A 531 -13.96 -5.57 29.81
CA PHE A 531 -13.74 -4.56 30.84
C PHE A 531 -13.18 -3.26 30.24
N GLU A 532 -12.15 -3.36 29.42
CA GLU A 532 -11.54 -2.21 28.78
C GLU A 532 -12.45 -1.61 27.69
N LEU A 533 -13.22 -2.43 26.96
CA LEU A 533 -14.19 -1.93 26.00
C LEU A 533 -15.26 -1.06 26.69
N LEU A 534 -15.88 -1.56 27.75
CA LEU A 534 -16.92 -0.81 28.49
C LEU A 534 -16.38 0.50 29.06
N ARG A 535 -15.15 0.51 29.58
CA ARG A 535 -14.50 1.75 30.07
C ARG A 535 -14.18 2.75 28.95
N SER A 536 -14.04 2.28 27.74
CA SER A 536 -13.73 3.13 26.57
C SER A 536 -14.97 3.83 26.00
N ILE A 537 -16.19 3.36 26.29
CA ILE A 537 -17.44 3.89 25.73
C ILE A 537 -17.81 5.23 26.39
N SER A 538 -18.32 6.16 25.58
CA SER A 538 -18.85 7.45 26.02
C SER A 538 -20.36 7.50 25.76
N PHE A 539 -21.11 8.04 26.71
CA PHE A 539 -22.57 8.07 26.69
C PHE A 539 -23.12 9.49 26.63
N GLY A 540 -24.42 9.64 26.33
CA GLY A 540 -25.10 10.94 26.34
C GLY A 540 -25.42 11.47 27.74
N GLU A 541 -25.79 12.75 27.83
CA GLU A 541 -26.06 13.42 29.11
C GLU A 541 -27.26 12.89 29.85
N GLU A 542 -28.26 12.40 29.11
CA GLU A 542 -29.56 11.98 29.63
C GLU A 542 -29.65 10.48 29.95
N GLU A 543 -28.60 9.72 29.60
CA GLU A 543 -28.58 8.27 29.80
C GLU A 543 -28.21 7.93 31.24
N THR A 544 -28.99 7.07 31.86
CA THR A 544 -28.74 6.53 33.19
C THR A 544 -29.04 5.02 33.21
N GLY A 545 -28.29 4.27 33.97
CA GLY A 545 -28.52 2.84 34.12
C GLY A 545 -27.59 2.25 35.15
N ALA A 546 -28.04 1.18 35.80
CA ALA A 546 -27.24 0.42 36.73
C ALA A 546 -27.59 -1.06 36.64
N ILE A 547 -26.60 -1.92 36.55
CA ILE A 547 -26.78 -3.37 36.53
C ILE A 547 -25.48 -4.08 36.90
N ARG A 548 -25.59 -5.25 37.52
CA ARG A 548 -24.45 -6.16 37.74
C ARG A 548 -24.56 -7.33 36.79
N LEU A 549 -23.57 -7.47 35.90
CA LEU A 549 -23.53 -8.48 34.87
C LEU A 549 -22.50 -9.56 35.14
N LYS A 550 -22.93 -10.81 35.11
CA LYS A 550 -22.03 -11.95 34.99
C LYS A 550 -21.87 -12.29 33.52
N ILE A 551 -20.65 -12.10 33.02
CA ILE A 551 -20.33 -12.33 31.61
C ILE A 551 -19.71 -13.71 31.45
N VAL A 552 -20.17 -14.47 30.46
CA VAL A 552 -19.69 -15.82 30.18
C VAL A 552 -19.11 -15.85 28.76
N ASP A 553 -17.84 -16.19 28.66
CA ASP A 553 -17.11 -16.37 27.40
C ASP A 553 -16.47 -17.76 27.37
N ARG A 554 -16.87 -18.58 26.41
CA ARG A 554 -16.37 -19.96 26.28
C ARG A 554 -14.94 -20.03 25.74
N PHE A 555 -14.46 -18.96 25.14
CA PHE A 555 -13.20 -18.93 24.40
C PHE A 555 -12.14 -18.03 25.05
N VAL A 556 -12.48 -16.81 25.44
CA VAL A 556 -11.56 -15.84 26.06
C VAL A 556 -11.82 -15.74 27.56
N LYS A 557 -10.93 -16.33 28.36
CA LYS A 557 -11.12 -16.48 29.81
C LYS A 557 -11.18 -15.16 30.59
N ILE A 558 -10.48 -14.11 30.13
CA ILE A 558 -10.45 -12.80 30.80
C ILE A 558 -11.82 -12.14 30.83
N ASN A 559 -12.71 -12.49 29.88
CA ASN A 559 -14.07 -11.99 29.82
C ASN A 559 -15.03 -12.67 30.81
N ASN A 560 -14.65 -13.82 31.43
CA ASN A 560 -15.44 -14.47 32.48
C ASN A 560 -15.30 -13.69 33.77
N THR A 561 -16.15 -12.69 33.96
CA THR A 561 -16.08 -11.74 35.08
C THR A 561 -17.49 -11.28 35.48
N ILE A 562 -17.60 -10.76 36.71
CA ILE A 562 -18.83 -10.11 37.16
C ILE A 562 -18.52 -8.62 37.29
N LEU A 563 -19.26 -7.79 36.57
CA LEU A 563 -19.06 -6.35 36.49
C LEU A 563 -20.29 -5.60 37.01
N SER A 564 -20.08 -4.64 37.89
CA SER A 564 -21.05 -3.62 38.25
C SER A 564 -20.91 -2.44 37.28
N LEU A 565 -21.95 -2.14 36.56
CA LEU A 565 -22.04 -1.06 35.60
C LEU A 565 -22.95 0.02 36.17
N PHE A 566 -22.46 1.25 36.25
CA PHE A 566 -23.23 2.40 36.70
C PHE A 566 -23.01 3.58 35.78
N LEU A 567 -24.06 3.93 35.02
CA LEU A 567 -24.04 5.05 34.07
C LEU A 567 -24.75 6.27 34.67
N LEU A 568 -24.02 7.35 34.81
CA LEU A 568 -24.53 8.65 35.21
C LEU A 568 -23.75 9.79 34.51
N LYS A 569 -24.49 10.72 33.90
CA LYS A 569 -23.91 11.94 33.29
C LYS A 569 -22.73 11.65 32.36
N LYS A 570 -22.92 10.83 31.35
CA LYS A 570 -21.91 10.44 30.33
C LYS A 570 -20.84 9.47 30.80
N LYS A 571 -20.73 9.20 32.08
CA LYS A 571 -19.67 8.36 32.60
C LYS A 571 -20.22 7.00 33.01
N LEU A 572 -19.69 5.94 32.41
CA LEU A 572 -19.89 4.58 32.83
C LEU A 572 -18.77 4.19 33.81
N ASP A 573 -19.15 4.00 35.07
CA ASP A 573 -18.25 3.40 36.04
C ASP A 573 -18.36 1.87 35.93
N VAL A 574 -17.24 1.20 35.77
CA VAL A 574 -17.14 -0.24 35.58
C VAL A 574 -16.25 -0.78 36.69
N MET A 575 -16.80 -1.64 37.54
CA MET A 575 -16.08 -2.25 38.67
C MET A 575 -16.31 -3.76 38.73
N VAL A 576 -15.30 -4.51 39.13
CA VAL A 576 -15.47 -5.94 39.41
C VAL A 576 -16.26 -6.10 40.71
N CYS A 577 -17.20 -7.03 40.76
CA CYS A 577 -18.03 -7.35 41.93
C CYS A 577 -18.25 -8.88 42.05
N GLU A 578 -18.93 -9.32 43.12
CA GLU A 578 -19.16 -10.75 43.39
C GLU A 578 -20.61 -11.18 43.07
N GLU A 579 -21.55 -10.25 43.18
CA GLU A 579 -22.97 -10.51 42.95
C GLU A 579 -23.39 -10.04 41.53
N TYR A 580 -24.38 -10.67 40.95
CA TYR A 580 -24.93 -10.29 39.65
C TYR A 580 -26.47 -10.33 39.65
N ASP A 581 -27.04 -9.47 38.80
CA ASP A 581 -28.47 -9.38 38.55
C ASP A 581 -28.84 -10.13 37.27
N LEU A 582 -27.91 -10.21 36.30
CA LEU A 582 -28.10 -10.82 34.99
C LEU A 582 -26.85 -11.58 34.54
N GLU A 583 -27.03 -12.81 34.06
CA GLU A 583 -25.99 -13.56 33.36
C GLU A 583 -26.16 -13.41 31.85
N ILE A 584 -25.07 -13.12 31.12
CA ILE A 584 -25.09 -12.88 29.68
C ILE A 584 -23.90 -13.51 28.98
N ALA A 585 -24.14 -14.14 27.84
CA ALA A 585 -23.07 -14.60 26.98
C ALA A 585 -22.35 -13.42 26.30
N ILE A 586 -21.06 -13.55 26.04
CA ILE A 586 -20.26 -12.49 25.39
C ILE A 586 -20.82 -12.11 24.02
N GLU A 587 -21.35 -13.07 23.27
CA GLU A 587 -21.98 -12.86 21.96
C GLU A 587 -23.22 -11.95 22.06
N ASP A 588 -24.05 -12.16 23.09
CA ASP A 588 -25.25 -11.36 23.29
C ASP A 588 -24.91 -9.95 23.79
N LEU A 589 -23.90 -9.84 24.66
CA LEU A 589 -23.37 -8.53 25.06
C LEU A 589 -22.75 -7.79 23.86
N THR A 590 -22.08 -8.50 22.95
CA THR A 590 -21.56 -7.92 21.73
C THR A 590 -22.69 -7.38 20.83
N LYS A 591 -23.81 -8.10 20.73
CA LYS A 591 -25.02 -7.59 19.99
C LYS A 591 -25.59 -6.32 20.64
N VAL A 592 -25.63 -6.26 21.96
CA VAL A 592 -26.06 -5.06 22.71
C VAL A 592 -25.16 -3.87 22.33
N LEU A 593 -23.86 -4.03 22.40
CA LEU A 593 -22.88 -2.95 22.23
C LEU A 593 -22.70 -2.49 20.79
N PHE A 594 -22.84 -3.40 19.81
CA PHE A 594 -22.61 -3.07 18.40
C PHE A 594 -23.89 -2.98 17.56
N LEU A 595 -24.96 -3.67 17.92
CA LEU A 595 -26.19 -3.67 17.13
C LEU A 595 -27.34 -2.89 17.79
N GLY A 596 -27.21 -2.52 19.07
CA GLY A 596 -28.28 -1.88 19.82
C GLY A 596 -29.53 -2.74 19.93
N ARG A 597 -29.35 -4.06 20.06
CA ARG A 597 -30.46 -5.02 20.21
C ARG A 597 -30.07 -6.14 21.16
N GLY A 598 -31.06 -6.70 21.83
CA GLY A 598 -30.88 -7.78 22.81
C GLY A 598 -31.68 -7.50 24.08
N ASN A 599 -31.08 -7.75 25.24
CA ASN A 599 -31.75 -7.59 26.53
C ASN A 599 -32.09 -6.11 26.83
N GLU A 600 -33.38 -5.80 27.02
CA GLU A 600 -33.89 -4.44 27.28
C GLU A 600 -33.31 -3.79 28.55
N GLN A 601 -32.93 -4.59 29.55
CA GLN A 601 -32.25 -4.08 30.75
C GLN A 601 -30.91 -3.43 30.45
N LEU A 602 -30.33 -3.71 29.28
CA LEU A 602 -29.07 -3.18 28.78
C LEU A 602 -29.25 -2.07 27.73
N ALA A 603 -30.47 -1.59 27.52
CA ALA A 603 -30.76 -0.57 26.49
C ALA A 603 -29.95 0.72 26.66
N PHE A 604 -29.53 1.07 27.87
CA PHE A 604 -28.64 2.21 28.14
C PHE A 604 -27.21 2.04 27.58
N LEU A 605 -26.85 0.82 27.17
CA LEU A 605 -25.56 0.51 26.51
C LEU A 605 -25.66 0.50 24.98
N PHE A 606 -26.84 0.71 24.39
CA PHE A 606 -27.02 0.66 22.95
C PHE A 606 -26.26 1.79 22.24
N PRO A 607 -25.64 1.50 21.08
CA PRO A 607 -24.97 2.53 20.29
C PRO A 607 -25.97 3.56 19.77
N LYS A 608 -25.56 4.81 19.72
CA LYS A 608 -26.44 5.91 19.23
C LYS A 608 -26.57 5.95 17.72
N LYS A 609 -25.53 5.54 17.03
CA LYS A 609 -25.48 5.48 15.58
C LYS A 609 -25.43 4.04 15.12
N LYS A 610 -25.99 3.78 13.95
CA LYS A 610 -25.96 2.45 13.33
C LYS A 610 -24.56 2.14 12.81
N MET A 611 -24.20 0.86 12.79
CA MET A 611 -22.90 0.36 12.32
C MET A 611 -22.88 0.23 10.80
N VAL A 612 -21.76 0.58 10.20
CA VAL A 612 -21.47 0.34 8.78
C VAL A 612 -19.99 0.00 8.60
N CYS A 613 -19.64 -0.87 7.66
CA CYS A 613 -18.27 -1.17 7.32
C CYS A 613 -18.18 -1.61 5.86
N PHE A 614 -17.21 -1.06 5.12
CA PHE A 614 -16.96 -1.38 3.72
C PHE A 614 -15.79 -2.37 3.54
N ASP A 615 -15.04 -2.63 4.60
CA ASP A 615 -13.83 -3.43 4.51
C ASP A 615 -14.15 -4.91 4.36
N LYS A 616 -13.83 -5.45 3.19
CA LYS A 616 -13.97 -6.87 2.88
C LYS A 616 -12.66 -7.63 3.07
N PHE A 617 -11.58 -6.97 2.90
CA PHE A 617 -10.19 -7.37 2.69
C PHE A 617 -10.04 -8.72 2.12
#